data_6cb21ee6eaf5997160237c8d916036b6
#
_entry.id   6cb21ee6eaf5997160237c8d916036b6
#
_cell.length_a   1.000
_cell.length_b   1.000
_cell.length_c   1.000
_cell.angle_alpha   90.00
_cell.angle_beta   90.00
_cell.angle_gamma   90.00
#
_symmetry.space_group_name_H-M   'P 1'
#
loop_
_entity.id
_entity.type
_entity.pdbx_description
1 polymer ?
#
loop_
_entity_poly.entity_id
_entity_poly.type
_entity_poly.pdbx_seq_one_letter_code
_entity_poly.pdbx_strand_id
1 'polypeptide(L)'
;MGLTLIEAAKYENRLEHLAVLKTFSEGELLARLPFMNIAGSGLFYSAEQELPSVGFRAVNEGYTQSYGVVDQRAEAVHLFGGDVDVDRSIVDLMGPEARASQIEMKVRSMRLTLEATVINGDTSANPRAFDGLSKRLQPGDAMAIDNSAGAGAAGAPLDFDRLDELIDSVNAYGGSKVLVMSKAMRRQLNASPARPWARASTT
;
A
#
# COMPACT_ATOMS: atom_id res chain seq x y z
N MET A 1 2.85 9.19 14.25
CA MET A 1 2.13 7.91 14.26
C MET A 1 0.89 8.09 13.38
N GLY A 2 0.76 7.32 12.29
CA GLY A 2 -0.43 7.40 11.41
C GLY A 2 -1.61 6.71 12.07
N LEU A 3 -2.80 7.31 11.96
CA LEU A 3 -4.05 6.70 12.42
C LEU A 3 -4.57 5.76 11.33
N THR A 4 -5.10 4.60 11.72
CA THR A 4 -5.86 3.76 10.80
C THR A 4 -7.25 4.34 10.54
N LEU A 5 -7.90 3.96 9.42
CA LEU A 5 -9.28 4.41 9.14
C LEU A 5 -10.26 4.03 10.24
N ILE A 6 -10.05 2.89 10.88
CA ILE A 6 -10.88 2.42 12.02
C ILE A 6 -10.69 3.33 13.24
N GLU A 7 -9.48 3.77 13.49
CA GLU A 7 -9.19 4.71 14.57
C GLU A 7 -9.71 6.11 14.27
N ALA A 8 -9.56 6.58 13.02
CA ALA A 8 -10.12 7.85 12.57
C ALA A 8 -11.65 7.90 12.71
N ALA A 9 -12.35 6.80 12.41
CA ALA A 9 -13.79 6.68 12.56
C ALA A 9 -14.28 6.84 14.02
N LYS A 10 -13.45 6.54 15.02
CA LYS A 10 -13.80 6.74 16.44
C LYS A 10 -13.84 8.19 16.87
N TYR A 11 -13.15 9.07 16.15
CA TYR A 11 -13.04 10.50 16.45
C TYR A 11 -13.95 11.37 15.57
N GLU A 12 -14.60 10.78 14.57
CA GLU A 12 -15.46 11.51 13.64
C GLU A 12 -16.90 11.59 14.19
N ASN A 13 -17.41 12.81 14.34
CA ASN A 13 -18.75 13.06 14.86
C ASN A 13 -19.83 13.28 13.80
N ARG A 14 -19.44 13.40 12.51
CA ARG A 14 -20.37 13.60 11.41
C ARG A 14 -20.79 12.25 10.84
N LEU A 15 -22.09 11.95 10.86
CA LEU A 15 -22.65 10.68 10.38
C LEU A 15 -22.28 10.36 8.93
N GLU A 16 -22.23 11.39 8.07
CA GLU A 16 -21.86 11.23 6.65
C GLU A 16 -20.39 10.79 6.50
N HIS A 17 -19.48 11.45 7.21
CA HIS A 17 -18.07 11.09 7.20
C HIS A 17 -17.82 9.71 7.83
N LEU A 18 -18.57 9.39 8.88
CA LEU A 18 -18.50 8.08 9.53
C LEU A 18 -18.91 6.96 8.57
N ALA A 19 -19.97 7.14 7.78
CA ALA A 19 -20.42 6.17 6.80
C ALA A 19 -19.35 5.94 5.70
N VAL A 20 -18.73 7.03 5.22
CA VAL A 20 -17.62 6.94 4.26
C VAL A 20 -16.42 6.20 4.86
N LEU A 21 -15.96 6.60 6.04
CA LEU A 21 -14.83 5.95 6.72
C LEU A 21 -15.12 4.47 7.01
N LYS A 22 -16.33 4.12 7.40
CA LYS A 22 -16.76 2.74 7.63
C LYS A 22 -16.66 1.92 6.34
N THR A 23 -17.21 2.44 5.23
CA THR A 23 -17.13 1.75 3.93
C THR A 23 -15.69 1.58 3.46
N PHE A 24 -14.82 2.56 3.67
CA PHE A 24 -13.40 2.46 3.34
C PHE A 24 -12.67 1.46 4.26
N SER A 25 -13.06 1.35 5.53
CA SER A 25 -12.47 0.36 6.47
C SER A 25 -12.87 -1.08 6.19
N GLU A 26 -13.90 -1.32 5.39
CA GLU A 26 -14.27 -2.67 4.91
C GLU A 26 -13.28 -3.22 3.87
N GLY A 27 -12.44 -2.35 3.27
CA GLY A 27 -11.35 -2.76 2.39
C GLY A 27 -10.19 -3.37 3.18
N GLU A 28 -9.79 -4.59 2.83
CA GLU A 28 -8.69 -5.28 3.54
C GLU A 28 -7.37 -4.52 3.49
N LEU A 29 -7.09 -3.85 2.36
CA LEU A 29 -5.87 -3.08 2.15
C LEU A 29 -5.94 -1.74 2.89
N LEU A 30 -6.98 -0.94 2.63
CA LEU A 30 -7.12 0.41 3.20
C LEU A 30 -7.24 0.39 4.73
N ALA A 31 -7.87 -0.64 5.30
CA ALA A 31 -7.98 -0.79 6.76
C ALA A 31 -6.62 -0.97 7.46
N ARG A 32 -5.61 -1.44 6.75
CA ARG A 32 -4.27 -1.73 7.29
C ARG A 32 -3.26 -0.61 7.03
N LEU A 33 -3.54 0.28 6.07
CA LEU A 33 -2.67 1.40 5.79
C LEU A 33 -2.77 2.47 6.88
N PRO A 34 -1.64 3.02 7.35
CA PRO A 34 -1.64 4.17 8.23
C PRO A 34 -1.97 5.43 7.43
N PHE A 35 -2.89 6.24 7.94
CA PHE A 35 -3.24 7.54 7.37
C PHE A 35 -2.76 8.66 8.27
N MET A 36 -2.37 9.77 7.68
CA MET A 36 -1.97 10.97 8.39
C MET A 36 -2.62 12.21 7.76
N ASN A 37 -2.97 13.18 8.59
CA ASN A 37 -3.45 14.46 8.10
C ASN A 37 -2.27 15.34 7.71
N ILE A 38 -2.34 15.91 6.52
CA ILE A 38 -1.33 16.82 5.97
C ILE A 38 -1.97 18.18 5.79
N ALA A 39 -1.29 19.24 6.24
CA ALA A 39 -1.65 20.61 5.96
C ALA A 39 -0.84 21.09 4.74
N GLY A 40 -1.54 21.54 3.68
CA GLY A 40 -0.90 22.06 2.46
C GLY A 40 -1.12 21.17 1.24
N SER A 41 -0.42 21.48 0.17
CA SER A 41 -0.58 20.85 -1.15
C SER A 41 0.36 19.68 -1.40
N GLY A 42 1.23 19.34 -0.47
CA GLY A 42 2.19 18.26 -0.62
C GLY A 42 2.95 17.95 0.67
N LEU A 43 3.66 16.85 0.63
CA LEU A 43 4.54 16.37 1.69
C LEU A 43 5.97 16.36 1.18
N PHE A 44 6.87 16.99 1.94
CA PHE A 44 8.32 16.89 1.73
C PHE A 44 8.89 15.99 2.81
N TYR A 45 9.66 15.01 2.41
CA TYR A 45 10.37 14.14 3.34
C TYR A 45 11.77 13.82 2.83
N SER A 46 12.67 13.54 3.77
CA SER A 46 14.04 13.18 3.50
C SER A 46 14.19 11.67 3.58
N ALA A 47 14.73 11.06 2.54
CA ALA A 47 15.09 9.64 2.51
C ALA A 47 16.61 9.51 2.60
N GLU A 48 17.10 8.68 3.49
CA GLU A 48 18.52 8.32 3.57
C GLU A 48 18.86 7.45 2.36
N GLN A 49 19.78 7.92 1.52
CA GLN A 49 20.23 7.20 0.34
C GLN A 49 21.49 6.40 0.63
N GLU A 50 22.43 7.00 1.36
CA GLU A 50 23.71 6.36 1.68
C GLU A 50 24.13 6.75 3.10
N LEU A 51 24.53 5.77 3.88
CA LEU A 51 25.07 5.99 5.23
C LEU A 51 26.58 6.30 5.16
N PRO A 52 27.10 7.17 6.04
CA PRO A 52 28.54 7.42 6.11
C PRO A 52 29.28 6.14 6.54
N SER A 53 30.44 5.90 5.94
CA SER A 53 31.26 4.75 6.28
C SER A 53 31.87 4.91 7.68
N VAL A 54 31.93 3.82 8.43
CA VAL A 54 32.54 3.74 9.74
C VAL A 54 33.58 2.62 9.72
N GLY A 55 34.79 2.87 10.25
CA GLY A 55 35.86 1.88 10.26
C GLY A 55 36.66 1.90 11.56
N PHE A 56 37.44 0.87 11.75
CA PHE A 56 38.44 0.81 12.83
C PHE A 56 39.77 1.39 12.32
N ARG A 57 40.54 2.03 13.20
CA ARG A 57 41.86 2.53 12.88
C ARG A 57 42.90 1.99 13.85
N ALA A 58 44.14 1.87 13.40
CA ALA A 58 45.28 1.62 14.27
C ALA A 58 45.75 2.92 14.98
N VAL A 59 46.68 2.76 15.92
CA VAL A 59 47.31 3.88 16.60
C VAL A 59 48.09 4.68 15.58
N ASN A 60 47.93 6.01 15.54
CA ASN A 60 48.54 6.97 14.60
C ASN A 60 47.96 6.93 13.15
N GLU A 61 46.86 6.24 12.89
CA GLU A 61 46.12 6.34 11.62
C GLU A 61 44.99 7.37 11.74
N GLY A 62 44.60 7.96 10.60
CA GLY A 62 43.42 8.82 10.49
C GLY A 62 42.16 8.03 10.12
N TYR A 63 40.96 8.51 10.46
CA TYR A 63 39.73 8.01 9.88
C TYR A 63 39.53 8.55 8.47
N THR A 64 39.02 7.72 7.57
CA THR A 64 38.55 8.18 6.26
C THR A 64 37.28 9.00 6.44
N GLN A 65 37.29 10.23 5.92
CA GLN A 65 36.10 11.07 5.94
C GLN A 65 35.06 10.54 4.96
N SER A 66 33.82 10.43 5.43
CA SER A 66 32.67 10.07 4.61
C SER A 66 31.44 10.84 5.06
N TYR A 67 30.54 11.09 4.14
CA TYR A 67 29.31 11.84 4.38
C TYR A 67 28.12 10.98 4.00
N GLY A 68 27.07 11.02 4.77
CA GLY A 68 25.78 10.44 4.39
C GLY A 68 25.10 11.27 3.30
N VAL A 69 24.41 10.63 2.39
CA VAL A 69 23.63 11.27 1.33
C VAL A 69 22.16 11.18 1.69
N VAL A 70 21.49 12.33 1.70
CA VAL A 70 20.06 12.45 1.97
C VAL A 70 19.38 12.95 0.71
N ASP A 71 18.39 12.20 0.21
CA ASP A 71 17.54 12.59 -0.90
C ASP A 71 16.25 13.24 -0.40
N GLN A 72 15.93 14.43 -0.92
CA GLN A 72 14.68 15.11 -0.61
C GLN A 72 13.62 14.72 -1.63
N ARG A 73 12.55 14.10 -1.16
CA ARG A 73 11.41 13.70 -1.97
C ARG A 73 10.21 14.57 -1.68
N ALA A 74 9.48 14.88 -2.74
CA ALA A 74 8.25 15.66 -2.69
C ALA A 74 7.11 14.82 -3.25
N GLU A 75 6.02 14.72 -2.48
CA GLU A 75 4.78 14.06 -2.89
C GLU A 75 3.65 15.08 -2.93
N ALA A 76 2.93 15.15 -4.04
CA ALA A 76 1.80 16.05 -4.19
C ALA A 76 0.50 15.42 -3.69
N VAL A 77 -0.41 16.24 -3.20
CA VAL A 77 -1.77 15.80 -2.84
C VAL A 77 -2.64 15.84 -4.07
N HIS A 78 -3.32 14.75 -4.35
CA HIS A 78 -4.25 14.62 -5.47
C HIS A 78 -5.70 14.66 -4.98
N LEU A 79 -6.56 15.37 -5.72
CA LEU A 79 -7.99 15.42 -5.45
C LEU A 79 -8.65 14.15 -5.97
N PHE A 80 -9.33 13.44 -5.08
CA PHE A 80 -10.04 12.22 -5.41
C PHE A 80 -11.49 12.31 -4.96
N GLY A 81 -12.42 12.12 -5.87
CA GLY A 81 -13.84 12.24 -5.58
C GLY A 81 -14.71 12.01 -6.80
N GLY A 82 -16.00 12.29 -6.65
CA GLY A 82 -16.95 12.26 -7.76
C GLY A 82 -18.34 12.69 -7.31
N ASP A 83 -19.05 13.36 -8.17
CA ASP A 83 -20.39 13.88 -7.92
C ASP A 83 -21.45 12.77 -8.06
N VAL A 84 -22.53 12.90 -7.27
CA VAL A 84 -23.72 12.08 -7.38
C VAL A 84 -24.88 13.01 -7.68
N ASP A 85 -25.38 12.93 -8.90
CA ASP A 85 -26.57 13.64 -9.33
C ASP A 85 -27.78 12.67 -9.37
N VAL A 86 -28.84 12.99 -8.66
CA VAL A 86 -30.08 12.21 -8.61
C VAL A 86 -31.23 13.14 -8.91
N ASP A 87 -31.98 12.85 -9.96
CA ASP A 87 -33.14 13.63 -10.35
C ASP A 87 -34.16 13.70 -9.21
N ARG A 88 -34.64 14.89 -8.94
CA ARG A 88 -35.62 15.16 -7.88
C ARG A 88 -36.90 14.34 -8.09
N SER A 89 -37.35 14.17 -9.32
CA SER A 89 -38.52 13.35 -9.64
C SER A 89 -38.34 11.90 -9.21
N ILE A 90 -37.12 11.34 -9.26
CA ILE A 90 -36.84 9.99 -8.78
C ILE A 90 -36.96 9.94 -7.25
N VAL A 91 -36.46 10.96 -6.57
CA VAL A 91 -36.57 11.05 -5.10
C VAL A 91 -38.02 11.22 -4.65
N ASP A 92 -38.80 12.01 -5.41
CA ASP A 92 -40.22 12.23 -5.12
C ASP A 92 -41.07 10.96 -5.36
N LEU A 93 -40.68 10.12 -6.35
CA LEU A 93 -41.39 8.88 -6.67
C LEU A 93 -40.95 7.68 -5.80
N MET A 94 -39.67 7.55 -5.52
CA MET A 94 -39.09 6.37 -4.86
C MET A 94 -38.71 6.65 -3.40
N GLY A 95 -38.81 7.88 -2.95
CA GLY A 95 -38.42 8.30 -1.60
C GLY A 95 -36.91 8.62 -1.45
N PRO A 96 -36.51 9.14 -0.29
CA PRO A 96 -35.14 9.58 -0.02
C PRO A 96 -34.12 8.43 -0.04
N GLU A 97 -34.57 7.20 0.08
CA GLU A 97 -33.71 6.00 0.05
C GLU A 97 -33.03 5.80 -1.30
N ALA A 98 -33.65 6.24 -2.39
CA ALA A 98 -33.05 6.19 -3.73
C ALA A 98 -31.74 6.98 -3.79
N ARG A 99 -31.71 8.18 -3.20
CA ARG A 99 -30.49 8.99 -3.10
C ARG A 99 -29.43 8.34 -2.21
N ALA A 100 -29.84 7.81 -1.07
CA ALA A 100 -28.94 7.13 -0.14
C ALA A 100 -28.25 5.92 -0.80
N SER A 101 -29.01 5.11 -1.55
CA SER A 101 -28.46 3.98 -2.32
C SER A 101 -27.43 4.41 -3.37
N GLN A 102 -27.68 5.50 -4.11
CA GLN A 102 -26.74 6.03 -5.08
C GLN A 102 -25.45 6.53 -4.43
N ILE A 103 -25.55 7.18 -3.29
CA ILE A 103 -24.39 7.64 -2.51
C ILE A 103 -23.58 6.41 -2.03
N GLU A 104 -24.24 5.39 -1.50
CA GLU A 104 -23.57 4.16 -1.04
C GLU A 104 -22.82 3.47 -2.20
N MET A 105 -23.45 3.32 -3.37
CA MET A 105 -22.82 2.75 -4.55
C MET A 105 -21.61 3.59 -4.99
N LYS A 106 -21.69 4.91 -4.92
CA LYS A 106 -20.58 5.81 -5.27
C LYS A 106 -19.42 5.64 -4.31
N VAL A 107 -19.66 5.63 -3.00
CA VAL A 107 -18.62 5.44 -1.98
C VAL A 107 -17.93 4.10 -2.15
N ARG A 108 -18.70 3.04 -2.44
CA ARG A 108 -18.13 1.71 -2.75
C ARG A 108 -17.25 1.73 -4.00
N SER A 109 -17.69 2.39 -5.06
CA SER A 109 -16.90 2.60 -6.28
C SER A 109 -15.61 3.36 -6.01
N MET A 110 -15.68 4.44 -5.23
CA MET A 110 -14.50 5.22 -4.80
C MET A 110 -13.50 4.33 -4.05
N ARG A 111 -13.96 3.52 -3.09
CA ARG A 111 -13.09 2.58 -2.38
C ARG A 111 -12.35 1.65 -3.34
N LEU A 112 -13.07 0.96 -4.23
CA LEU A 112 -12.48 0.03 -5.18
C LEU A 112 -11.46 0.71 -6.12
N THR A 113 -11.79 1.91 -6.57
CA THR A 113 -10.90 2.70 -7.42
C THR A 113 -9.63 3.12 -6.67
N LEU A 114 -9.77 3.55 -5.41
CA LEU A 114 -8.62 3.93 -4.59
C LEU A 114 -7.72 2.74 -4.30
N GLU A 115 -8.28 1.58 -3.92
CA GLU A 115 -7.52 0.34 -3.71
C GLU A 115 -6.75 -0.08 -4.98
N ALA A 116 -7.41 -0.02 -6.12
CA ALA A 116 -6.76 -0.31 -7.41
C ALA A 116 -5.65 0.68 -7.73
N THR A 117 -5.85 1.96 -7.44
CA THR A 117 -4.84 3.01 -7.69
C THR A 117 -3.65 2.90 -6.73
N VAL A 118 -3.88 2.55 -5.46
CA VAL A 118 -2.78 2.31 -4.49
C VAL A 118 -1.84 1.19 -4.98
N ILE A 119 -2.38 0.17 -5.65
CA ILE A 119 -1.56 -0.93 -6.18
C ILE A 119 -0.98 -0.58 -7.56
N ASN A 120 -1.82 -0.15 -8.51
CA ASN A 120 -1.49 -0.05 -9.93
C ASN A 120 -1.50 1.38 -10.47
N GLY A 121 -1.53 2.40 -9.62
CA GLY A 121 -1.52 3.79 -10.06
C GLY A 121 -0.29 4.12 -10.91
N ASP A 122 -0.48 4.88 -11.98
CA ASP A 122 0.58 5.33 -12.87
C ASP A 122 0.32 6.76 -13.35
N THR A 123 1.15 7.68 -12.92
CA THR A 123 1.10 9.10 -13.31
C THR A 123 1.39 9.31 -14.79
N SER A 124 2.10 8.37 -15.44
CA SER A 124 2.36 8.44 -16.89
C SER A 124 1.09 8.17 -17.70
N ALA A 125 0.21 7.29 -17.20
CA ALA A 125 -1.08 7.00 -17.83
C ALA A 125 -2.16 8.02 -17.43
N ASN A 126 -2.14 8.48 -16.17
CA ASN A 126 -3.07 9.47 -15.66
C ASN A 126 -2.34 10.49 -14.78
N PRO A 127 -1.97 11.67 -15.29
CA PRO A 127 -1.24 12.70 -14.53
C PRO A 127 -1.99 13.27 -13.31
N ARG A 128 -3.29 12.99 -13.18
CA ARG A 128 -4.11 13.42 -12.03
C ARG A 128 -4.12 12.37 -10.90
N ALA A 129 -3.62 11.16 -11.16
CA ALA A 129 -3.48 10.12 -10.17
C ALA A 129 -2.08 10.17 -9.52
N PHE A 130 -1.85 9.33 -8.55
CA PHE A 130 -0.54 9.11 -7.92
C PHE A 130 0.05 7.77 -8.34
N ASP A 131 1.37 7.62 -8.19
CA ASP A 131 2.07 6.37 -8.48
C ASP A 131 1.78 5.33 -7.41
N GLY A 132 1.30 4.18 -7.85
CA GLY A 132 0.99 3.04 -7.00
C GLY A 132 2.23 2.22 -6.63
N LEU A 133 2.03 1.21 -5.79
CA LEU A 133 3.10 0.34 -5.31
C LEU A 133 3.83 -0.38 -6.44
N SER A 134 3.11 -0.85 -7.47
CA SER A 134 3.71 -1.55 -8.61
C SER A 134 4.67 -0.69 -9.43
N LYS A 135 4.48 0.62 -9.47
CA LYS A 135 5.38 1.55 -10.14
C LYS A 135 6.54 1.99 -9.25
N ARG A 136 6.30 2.12 -7.94
CA ARG A 136 7.33 2.51 -6.97
C ARG A 136 8.33 1.40 -6.68
N LEU A 137 7.90 0.14 -6.78
CA LEU A 137 8.72 -1.05 -6.59
C LEU A 137 9.13 -1.60 -7.97
N GLN A 138 10.07 -0.94 -8.62
CA GLN A 138 10.56 -1.36 -9.93
C GLN A 138 11.51 -2.57 -9.82
N PRO A 139 11.56 -3.45 -10.84
CA PRO A 139 12.59 -4.47 -10.94
C PRO A 139 13.98 -3.81 -10.92
N GLY A 140 14.83 -4.22 -9.98
CA GLY A 140 16.15 -3.63 -9.75
C GLY A 140 16.26 -2.84 -8.45
N ASP A 141 15.15 -2.48 -7.81
CA ASP A 141 15.16 -1.99 -6.44
C ASP A 141 15.59 -3.10 -5.48
N ALA A 142 16.32 -2.75 -4.42
CA ALA A 142 16.80 -3.71 -3.41
C ALA A 142 15.69 -4.50 -2.71
N MET A 143 14.44 -4.03 -2.82
CA MET A 143 13.24 -4.67 -2.24
C MET A 143 12.41 -5.44 -3.29
N ALA A 144 12.81 -5.46 -4.56
CA ALA A 144 12.12 -6.17 -5.61
C ALA A 144 12.86 -7.46 -5.97
N ILE A 145 12.26 -8.61 -5.67
CA ILE A 145 12.81 -9.92 -6.03
C ILE A 145 12.20 -10.35 -7.36
N ASP A 146 13.04 -10.50 -8.37
CA ASP A 146 12.63 -10.98 -9.68
C ASP A 146 12.39 -12.50 -9.64
N ASN A 147 11.15 -12.91 -9.89
CA ASN A 147 10.75 -14.31 -10.00
C ASN A 147 10.55 -14.73 -11.48
N SER A 148 11.16 -14.04 -12.44
CA SER A 148 11.13 -14.45 -13.84
C SER A 148 12.08 -15.65 -14.06
N ALA A 149 11.68 -16.55 -14.97
CA ALA A 149 12.52 -17.67 -15.38
C ALA A 149 13.66 -17.28 -16.35
N GLY A 150 13.91 -15.98 -16.52
CA GLY A 150 14.89 -15.35 -17.41
C GLY A 150 14.34 -14.10 -18.06
N ALA A 151 15.21 -13.29 -18.67
CA ALA A 151 14.84 -12.01 -19.28
C ALA A 151 13.72 -12.20 -20.35
N GLY A 152 12.55 -11.62 -20.09
CA GLY A 152 11.38 -11.69 -20.99
C GLY A 152 10.52 -12.95 -20.87
N ALA A 153 10.81 -13.85 -19.93
CA ALA A 153 9.99 -15.01 -19.66
C ALA A 153 8.79 -14.67 -18.74
N ALA A 154 7.70 -15.43 -18.86
CA ALA A 154 6.62 -15.37 -17.87
C ALA A 154 7.16 -15.75 -16.48
N GLY A 155 6.59 -15.15 -15.43
CA GLY A 155 7.02 -15.44 -14.06
C GLY A 155 6.99 -16.94 -13.75
N ALA A 156 7.99 -17.41 -13.03
CA ALA A 156 8.03 -18.78 -12.54
C ALA A 156 6.88 -19.03 -11.53
N PRO A 157 6.45 -20.28 -11.34
CA PRO A 157 5.53 -20.61 -10.27
C PRO A 157 6.09 -20.11 -8.91
N LEU A 158 5.20 -19.62 -8.07
CA LEU A 158 5.60 -19.12 -6.75
C LEU A 158 6.22 -20.27 -5.93
N ASP A 159 7.48 -20.10 -5.55
CA ASP A 159 8.22 -21.00 -4.68
C ASP A 159 8.26 -20.44 -3.25
N PHE A 160 8.21 -21.36 -2.25
CA PHE A 160 8.29 -20.98 -0.84
C PHE A 160 9.64 -20.34 -0.48
N ASP A 161 10.73 -20.77 -1.10
CA ASP A 161 12.05 -20.23 -0.83
C ASP A 161 12.14 -18.75 -1.26
N ARG A 162 11.55 -18.42 -2.40
CA ARG A 162 11.43 -17.02 -2.87
C ARG A 162 10.50 -16.18 -1.99
N LEU A 163 9.43 -16.79 -1.48
CA LEU A 163 8.53 -16.12 -0.57
C LEU A 163 9.21 -15.79 0.77
N ASP A 164 9.98 -16.72 1.31
CA ASP A 164 10.74 -16.50 2.54
C ASP A 164 11.83 -15.44 2.33
N GLU A 165 12.54 -15.47 1.21
CA GLU A 165 13.51 -14.43 0.83
C GLU A 165 12.83 -13.04 0.79
N LEU A 166 11.63 -12.95 0.19
CA LEU A 166 10.84 -11.70 0.19
C LEU A 166 10.45 -11.26 1.60
N ILE A 167 10.01 -12.18 2.44
CA ILE A 167 9.63 -11.87 3.82
C ILE A 167 10.85 -11.39 4.62
N ASP A 168 12.00 -11.99 4.41
CA ASP A 168 13.24 -11.65 5.10
C ASP A 168 13.81 -10.31 4.63
N SER A 169 13.66 -9.98 3.34
CA SER A 169 14.12 -8.70 2.79
C SER A 169 13.38 -7.48 3.37
N VAL A 170 12.15 -7.66 3.86
CA VAL A 170 11.35 -6.57 4.45
C VAL A 170 11.67 -6.42 5.94
N ASN A 171 12.25 -5.28 6.31
CA ASN A 171 12.49 -4.95 7.71
C ASN A 171 11.28 -4.22 8.31
N ALA A 172 10.59 -4.85 9.24
CA ALA A 172 9.35 -4.32 9.82
C ALA A 172 9.55 -3.40 11.04
N TYR A 173 10.79 -3.18 11.51
CA TYR A 173 11.12 -2.33 12.67
C TYR A 173 10.15 -2.46 13.86
N GLY A 174 9.73 -3.68 14.17
CA GLY A 174 8.79 -3.99 15.26
C GLY A 174 7.30 -3.94 14.87
N GLY A 175 6.97 -3.64 13.61
CA GLY A 175 5.63 -3.74 13.05
C GLY A 175 5.27 -5.16 12.55
N SER A 176 4.00 -5.35 12.18
CA SER A 176 3.56 -6.59 11.56
C SER A 176 3.78 -6.57 10.05
N LYS A 177 4.29 -7.66 9.48
CA LYS A 177 4.38 -7.84 8.03
C LYS A 177 3.02 -8.28 7.48
N VAL A 178 2.60 -7.70 6.38
CA VAL A 178 1.33 -8.04 5.69
C VAL A 178 1.65 -8.50 4.28
N LEU A 179 1.26 -9.71 3.93
CA LEU A 179 1.43 -10.24 2.60
C LEU A 179 0.18 -9.95 1.75
N VAL A 180 0.35 -9.15 0.70
CA VAL A 180 -0.72 -8.81 -0.25
C VAL A 180 -0.53 -9.64 -1.52
N MET A 181 -1.56 -10.41 -1.89
CA MET A 181 -1.50 -11.30 -3.05
C MET A 181 -2.85 -11.44 -3.74
N SER A 182 -2.83 -11.84 -5.00
CA SER A 182 -4.06 -12.17 -5.74
C SER A 182 -4.69 -13.47 -5.23
N LYS A 183 -6.00 -13.63 -5.46
CA LYS A 183 -6.72 -14.89 -5.14
C LYS A 183 -6.14 -16.11 -5.88
N ALA A 184 -5.59 -15.91 -7.08
CA ALA A 184 -4.93 -16.95 -7.83
C ALA A 184 -3.64 -17.41 -7.13
N MET A 185 -2.81 -16.47 -6.71
CA MET A 185 -1.56 -16.72 -6.01
C MET A 185 -1.78 -17.40 -4.65
N ARG A 186 -2.81 -16.97 -3.90
CA ARG A 186 -3.23 -17.65 -2.67
C ARG A 186 -3.61 -19.11 -2.90
N ARG A 187 -4.31 -19.41 -4.00
CA ARG A 187 -4.65 -20.80 -4.36
C ARG A 187 -3.42 -21.63 -4.68
N GLN A 188 -2.43 -21.05 -5.37
CA GLN A 188 -1.15 -21.73 -5.64
C GLN A 188 -0.40 -22.03 -4.36
N LEU A 189 -0.30 -21.08 -3.42
CA LEU A 189 0.30 -21.33 -2.10
C LEU A 189 -0.38 -22.45 -1.34
N ASN A 190 -1.72 -22.49 -1.34
CA ASN A 190 -2.47 -23.55 -0.66
C ASN A 190 -2.36 -24.92 -1.37
N ALA A 191 -2.13 -24.94 -2.67
CA ALA A 191 -1.96 -26.15 -3.46
C ALA A 191 -0.53 -26.70 -3.43
N SER A 192 0.46 -25.88 -3.05
CA SER A 192 1.85 -26.32 -2.91
C SER A 192 1.99 -27.31 -1.76
N PRO A 193 2.75 -28.42 -1.95
CA PRO A 193 2.94 -29.39 -0.90
C PRO A 193 3.59 -28.72 0.31
N ALA A 194 2.95 -28.86 1.47
CA ALA A 194 3.46 -28.29 2.73
C ALA A 194 4.89 -28.75 2.97
N ARG A 195 5.76 -27.82 3.39
CA ARG A 195 7.14 -28.17 3.78
C ARG A 195 7.14 -29.33 4.78
N PRO A 196 8.10 -30.26 4.73
CA PRO A 196 8.14 -31.44 5.58
C PRO A 196 8.05 -31.12 7.09
N TRP A 197 8.56 -29.98 7.53
CA TRP A 197 8.54 -29.56 8.93
C TRP A 197 7.15 -29.08 9.41
N ALA A 198 6.26 -28.65 8.53
CA ALA A 198 4.89 -28.25 8.90
C ALA A 198 3.99 -29.44 9.25
N ARG A 199 4.40 -30.67 8.90
CA ARG A 199 3.68 -31.90 9.22
C ARG A 199 4.11 -32.53 10.55
N ALA A 200 5.19 -32.04 11.16
CA ALA A 200 5.75 -32.65 12.39
C ALA A 200 5.10 -32.16 13.70
N SER A 201 4.13 -31.25 13.65
CA SER A 201 3.49 -30.68 14.85
C SER A 201 2.07 -31.20 15.13
N THR A 202 1.67 -32.33 14.51
CA THR A 202 0.38 -32.99 14.77
C THR A 202 0.57 -34.44 15.15
N THR A 203 1.32 -34.67 16.25
CA THR A 203 1.26 -35.92 17.02
C THR A 203 1.27 -35.56 18.49
#